data_965f4fc03ffa714c85eb877b8b3e623e
#
_entry.id   965f4fc03ffa714c85eb877b8b3e623e
#
_cell.length_a   1.000
_cell.length_b   1.000
_cell.length_c   1.000
_cell.angle_alpha   90.00
_cell.angle_beta   90.00
_cell.angle_gamma   90.00
#
_symmetry.space_group_name_H-M   'P 1'
#
loop_
_entity.id
_entity.type
_entity.pdbx_description
1 polymer ?
#
loop_
_entity_poly.entity_id
_entity_poly.type
_entity_poly.pdbx_seq_one_letter_code
_entity_poly.pdbx_strand_id
1 'polypeptide(L)'
;ELKMPTGPNGKNLPWNNFNVLPAIPIEFELQPIEQSEGRLKHILKLARRKDIDLIVNACDAGREGELIFQYILEIGGIKKPVKRLWMQSMTSGAIQLAWDQLREGAEMKNLADAAKCRSESDWLVGLNSTRALTCYRSRHGGFNITATGRVQTPTLAILAKREKEIQSFEPAPYAEVHADFKVSAGSYRGRWIDLAWKKDPENAHSRAERIWDKEKAESIRVRCDGKTGTVSEEKK
;
A
#
# COMPACT_ATOMS: atom_id res chain seq x y z
N GLU A 1 -1.47 -17.48 -13.11
CA GLU A 1 -1.25 -17.52 -11.65
C GLU A 1 -0.32 -18.65 -11.24
N LEU A 2 0.23 -18.56 -10.03
CA LEU A 2 1.03 -19.66 -9.46
C LEU A 2 0.11 -20.83 -9.09
N LYS A 3 0.54 -22.03 -9.47
CA LYS A 3 -0.21 -23.27 -9.23
C LYS A 3 -0.23 -23.61 -7.73
N MET A 4 -1.35 -24.17 -7.28
CA MET A 4 -1.46 -24.67 -5.91
C MET A 4 -0.55 -25.89 -5.69
N PRO A 5 0.02 -26.09 -4.49
CA PRO A 5 0.95 -27.18 -4.24
C PRO A 5 0.22 -28.52 -4.24
N THR A 6 0.82 -29.50 -4.87
CA THR A 6 0.35 -30.87 -4.91
C THR A 6 1.23 -31.78 -4.06
N GLY A 7 0.63 -32.81 -3.48
CA GLY A 7 1.36 -33.86 -2.79
C GLY A 7 2.04 -34.86 -3.77
N PRO A 8 2.79 -35.85 -3.24
CA PRO A 8 3.52 -36.82 -4.05
C PRO A 8 2.64 -37.64 -5.00
N ASN A 9 1.34 -37.74 -4.71
CA ASN A 9 0.34 -38.43 -5.54
C ASN A 9 -0.33 -37.52 -6.57
N GLY A 10 0.16 -36.31 -6.79
CA GLY A 10 -0.40 -35.30 -7.72
C GLY A 10 -1.71 -34.67 -7.28
N LYS A 11 -2.24 -35.02 -6.10
CA LYS A 11 -3.47 -34.41 -5.56
C LYS A 11 -3.14 -33.15 -4.77
N ASN A 12 -4.06 -32.22 -4.71
CA ASN A 12 -3.93 -31.02 -3.88
C ASN A 12 -3.67 -31.39 -2.42
N LEU A 13 -2.79 -30.66 -1.76
CA LEU A 13 -2.52 -30.85 -0.33
C LEU A 13 -3.79 -30.63 0.49
N PRO A 14 -4.08 -31.49 1.48
CA PRO A 14 -5.26 -31.35 2.32
C PRO A 14 -5.19 -30.05 3.15
N TRP A 15 -6.32 -29.37 3.27
CA TRP A 15 -6.42 -28.08 3.96
C TRP A 15 -6.24 -28.17 5.48
N ASN A 16 -6.67 -29.27 6.06
CA ASN A 16 -6.76 -29.49 7.51
C ASN A 16 -5.62 -30.35 8.09
N ASN A 17 -4.55 -30.53 7.33
CA ASN A 17 -3.40 -31.31 7.78
C ASN A 17 -2.20 -30.39 8.03
N PHE A 18 -1.86 -30.18 9.30
CA PHE A 18 -0.71 -29.36 9.70
C PHE A 18 0.63 -29.98 9.30
N ASN A 19 0.69 -31.32 9.17
CA ASN A 19 1.95 -32.04 8.87
C ASN A 19 2.44 -31.84 7.42
N VAL A 20 1.60 -31.27 6.54
CA VAL A 20 2.02 -30.94 5.16
C VAL A 20 2.60 -29.53 5.04
N LEU A 21 2.75 -28.84 6.15
CA LEU A 21 3.29 -27.48 6.20
C LEU A 21 4.73 -27.48 6.76
N PRO A 22 5.61 -26.58 6.31
CA PRO A 22 5.34 -25.62 5.23
C PRO A 22 5.34 -26.27 3.84
N ALA A 23 4.37 -25.89 3.00
CA ALA A 23 4.35 -26.27 1.61
C ALA A 23 5.30 -25.35 0.83
N ILE A 24 6.47 -25.87 0.51
CA ILE A 24 7.52 -25.16 -0.25
C ILE A 24 7.72 -25.92 -1.55
N PRO A 25 7.36 -25.36 -2.71
CA PRO A 25 7.59 -26.02 -3.99
C PRO A 25 9.10 -26.01 -4.34
N ILE A 26 9.57 -27.03 -5.04
CA ILE A 26 10.93 -27.04 -5.59
C ILE A 26 11.06 -25.99 -6.69
N GLU A 27 10.02 -25.90 -7.53
CA GLU A 27 9.86 -24.89 -8.56
C GLU A 27 8.43 -24.39 -8.57
N PHE A 28 8.27 -23.09 -8.85
CA PHE A 28 6.95 -22.49 -9.00
C PHE A 28 6.42 -22.73 -10.40
N GLU A 29 5.34 -23.47 -10.50
CA GLU A 29 4.66 -23.71 -11.76
C GLU A 29 3.55 -22.67 -11.97
N LEU A 30 3.37 -22.29 -13.25
CA LEU A 30 2.30 -21.40 -13.67
C LEU A 30 1.13 -22.20 -14.24
N GLN A 31 -0.09 -21.73 -13.97
CA GLN A 31 -1.31 -22.23 -14.60
C GLN A 31 -2.17 -21.06 -15.10
N PRO A 32 -2.93 -21.25 -16.20
CA PRO A 32 -3.92 -20.27 -16.62
C PRO A 32 -4.99 -20.07 -15.55
N ILE A 33 -5.50 -18.86 -15.44
CA ILE A 33 -6.73 -18.58 -14.69
C ILE A 33 -7.91 -19.03 -15.57
N GLU A 34 -8.75 -19.92 -15.06
CA GLU A 34 -9.84 -20.57 -15.81
C GLU A 34 -10.71 -19.56 -16.58
N GLN A 35 -11.15 -18.50 -15.90
CA GLN A 35 -11.98 -17.44 -16.50
C GLN A 35 -11.29 -16.67 -17.63
N SER A 36 -9.96 -16.66 -17.66
CA SER A 36 -9.14 -15.91 -18.64
C SER A 36 -8.43 -16.80 -19.64
N GLU A 37 -8.59 -18.12 -19.57
CA GLU A 37 -7.88 -19.09 -20.41
C GLU A 37 -8.13 -18.87 -21.90
N GLY A 38 -9.38 -18.60 -22.29
CA GLY A 38 -9.72 -18.29 -23.68
C GLY A 38 -8.98 -17.08 -24.24
N ARG A 39 -8.87 -16.02 -23.42
CA ARG A 39 -8.12 -14.81 -23.78
C ARG A 39 -6.62 -15.10 -23.91
N LEU A 40 -6.06 -15.85 -22.96
CA LEU A 40 -4.67 -16.27 -23.01
C LEU A 40 -4.38 -17.07 -24.28
N LYS A 41 -5.20 -18.07 -24.63
CA LYS A 41 -5.06 -18.86 -25.88
C LYS A 41 -5.07 -17.96 -27.12
N HIS A 42 -5.94 -16.96 -27.14
CA HIS A 42 -5.99 -16.00 -28.25
C HIS A 42 -4.70 -15.16 -28.38
N ILE A 43 -4.21 -14.61 -27.25
CA ILE A 43 -2.95 -13.85 -27.23
C ILE A 43 -1.78 -14.71 -27.70
N LEU A 44 -1.66 -15.94 -27.21
CA LEU A 44 -0.60 -16.84 -27.58
C LEU A 44 -0.67 -17.25 -29.07
N LYS A 45 -1.89 -17.43 -29.62
CA LYS A 45 -2.08 -17.67 -31.05
C LYS A 45 -1.55 -16.51 -31.90
N LEU A 46 -1.88 -15.27 -31.51
CA LEU A 46 -1.37 -14.08 -32.20
C LEU A 46 0.14 -13.94 -32.05
N ALA A 47 0.68 -14.07 -30.84
CA ALA A 47 2.11 -13.94 -30.58
C ALA A 47 2.98 -14.97 -31.33
N ARG A 48 2.42 -16.14 -31.68
CA ARG A 48 3.13 -17.21 -32.43
C ARG A 48 3.09 -17.05 -33.94
N ARG A 49 2.34 -16.08 -34.46
CA ARG A 49 2.24 -15.85 -35.93
C ARG A 49 3.62 -15.52 -36.49
N LYS A 50 3.92 -16.02 -37.69
CA LYS A 50 5.21 -15.82 -38.36
C LYS A 50 5.40 -14.38 -38.85
N ASP A 51 4.30 -13.66 -39.09
CA ASP A 51 4.29 -12.26 -39.56
C ASP A 51 4.38 -11.25 -38.38
N ILE A 52 4.58 -11.72 -37.17
CA ILE A 52 4.82 -10.86 -35.99
C ILE A 52 6.29 -11.00 -35.61
N ASP A 53 7.06 -9.95 -35.74
CA ASP A 53 8.48 -9.92 -35.44
C ASP A 53 8.80 -9.36 -34.05
N LEU A 54 7.90 -8.54 -33.50
CA LEU A 54 8.07 -7.80 -32.26
C LEU A 54 6.81 -7.88 -31.41
N ILE A 55 6.96 -7.97 -30.10
CA ILE A 55 5.88 -7.86 -29.12
C ILE A 55 6.10 -6.59 -28.27
N VAL A 56 5.07 -5.80 -28.13
CA VAL A 56 5.11 -4.61 -27.27
C VAL A 56 4.32 -4.89 -26.00
N ASN A 57 5.02 -4.81 -24.85
CA ASN A 57 4.38 -4.86 -23.55
C ASN A 57 3.75 -3.49 -23.22
N ALA A 58 2.45 -3.40 -23.33
CA ALA A 58 1.65 -2.21 -23.01
C ALA A 58 0.83 -2.38 -21.71
N CYS A 59 1.18 -3.35 -20.86
CA CYS A 59 0.58 -3.47 -19.52
C CYS A 59 0.93 -2.26 -18.65
N ASP A 60 0.25 -2.13 -17.51
CA ASP A 60 0.45 -1.03 -16.57
C ASP A 60 1.93 -0.82 -16.22
N ALA A 61 2.34 0.46 -16.10
CA ALA A 61 3.71 0.84 -15.80
C ALA A 61 4.02 0.55 -14.32
N GLY A 62 4.39 -0.68 -14.03
CA GLY A 62 4.69 -1.14 -12.68
C GLY A 62 5.00 -2.63 -12.61
N ARG A 63 5.25 -3.10 -11.39
CA ARG A 63 5.59 -4.50 -11.10
C ARG A 63 4.51 -5.48 -11.55
N GLU A 64 3.25 -5.17 -11.30
CA GLU A 64 2.13 -6.07 -11.63
C GLU A 64 1.97 -6.24 -13.14
N GLY A 65 2.02 -5.13 -13.89
CA GLY A 65 1.94 -5.19 -15.35
C GLY A 65 3.11 -5.97 -15.97
N GLU A 66 4.32 -5.81 -15.41
CA GLU A 66 5.47 -6.58 -15.85
C GLU A 66 5.34 -8.06 -15.53
N LEU A 67 4.84 -8.41 -14.33
CA LEU A 67 4.62 -9.78 -13.92
C LEU A 67 3.61 -10.51 -14.84
N ILE A 68 2.47 -9.87 -15.11
CA ILE A 68 1.43 -10.43 -15.99
C ILE A 68 2.03 -10.73 -17.38
N PHE A 69 2.78 -9.78 -17.92
CA PHE A 69 3.39 -9.93 -19.23
C PHE A 69 4.41 -11.08 -19.25
N GLN A 70 5.30 -11.15 -18.25
CA GLN A 70 6.30 -12.21 -18.15
C GLN A 70 5.65 -13.59 -18.01
N TYR A 71 4.60 -13.72 -17.23
CA TYR A 71 3.86 -14.97 -17.10
C TYR A 71 3.21 -15.42 -18.41
N ILE A 72 2.71 -14.49 -19.23
CA ILE A 72 2.18 -14.80 -20.57
C ILE A 72 3.29 -15.33 -21.48
N LEU A 73 4.47 -14.71 -21.49
CA LEU A 73 5.61 -15.15 -22.28
C LEU A 73 6.09 -16.54 -21.83
N GLU A 74 6.22 -16.75 -20.51
CA GLU A 74 6.69 -17.99 -19.91
C GLU A 74 5.75 -19.16 -20.23
N ILE A 75 4.44 -19.03 -19.95
CA ILE A 75 3.44 -20.05 -20.30
C ILE A 75 3.40 -20.32 -21.80
N GLY A 76 3.57 -19.27 -22.60
CA GLY A 76 3.54 -19.40 -24.06
C GLY A 76 4.82 -19.93 -24.69
N GLY A 77 5.92 -19.97 -23.97
CA GLY A 77 7.24 -20.27 -24.52
C GLY A 77 7.66 -19.27 -25.60
N ILE A 78 7.25 -18.02 -25.51
CA ILE A 78 7.48 -16.98 -26.52
C ILE A 78 8.88 -16.41 -26.34
N LYS A 79 9.67 -16.45 -27.43
CA LYS A 79 11.09 -15.99 -27.44
C LYS A 79 11.31 -14.81 -28.41
N LYS A 80 10.26 -14.14 -28.84
CA LYS A 80 10.36 -12.99 -29.76
C LYS A 80 10.93 -11.77 -29.06
N PRO A 81 11.53 -10.83 -29.81
CA PRO A 81 11.94 -9.54 -29.29
C PRO A 81 10.78 -8.81 -28.62
N VAL A 82 11.07 -8.14 -27.51
CA VAL A 82 10.08 -7.41 -26.71
C VAL A 82 10.51 -5.98 -26.55
N LYS A 83 9.57 -5.05 -26.73
CA LYS A 83 9.72 -3.66 -26.33
C LYS A 83 8.67 -3.30 -25.26
N ARG A 84 8.99 -2.30 -24.45
CA ARG A 84 8.14 -1.85 -23.35
C ARG A 84 7.57 -0.47 -23.64
N LEU A 85 6.27 -0.38 -23.74
CA LEU A 85 5.52 0.86 -23.74
C LEU A 85 5.29 1.29 -22.29
N TRP A 86 6.02 2.31 -21.83
CA TRP A 86 5.94 2.77 -20.45
C TRP A 86 5.08 4.03 -20.34
N MET A 87 3.82 3.87 -19.93
CA MET A 87 2.86 4.98 -19.80
C MET A 87 2.46 5.20 -18.35
N GLN A 88 2.45 6.45 -17.94
CA GLN A 88 1.92 6.89 -16.63
C GLN A 88 0.62 7.72 -16.76
N SER A 89 0.19 7.98 -17.98
CA SER A 89 -1.03 8.70 -18.29
C SER A 89 -1.67 8.14 -19.56
N MET A 90 -2.99 8.18 -19.65
CA MET A 90 -3.79 7.69 -20.79
C MET A 90 -4.25 8.82 -21.74
N THR A 91 -3.65 10.01 -21.65
CA THR A 91 -3.90 11.06 -22.61
C THR A 91 -3.26 10.73 -23.96
N SER A 92 -3.88 11.18 -25.07
CA SER A 92 -3.39 10.90 -26.43
C SER A 92 -1.93 11.31 -26.62
N GLY A 93 -1.53 12.48 -26.08
CA GLY A 93 -0.14 12.94 -26.15
C GLY A 93 0.83 12.06 -25.36
N ALA A 94 0.42 11.57 -24.18
CA ALA A 94 1.27 10.66 -23.38
C ALA A 94 1.43 9.29 -24.06
N ILE A 95 0.39 8.78 -24.69
CA ILE A 95 0.42 7.53 -25.44
C ILE A 95 1.38 7.67 -26.63
N GLN A 96 1.28 8.75 -27.42
CA GLN A 96 2.16 9.00 -28.56
C GLN A 96 3.62 9.13 -28.13
N LEU A 97 3.88 9.92 -27.08
CA LEU A 97 5.23 10.09 -26.54
C LEU A 97 5.83 8.75 -26.07
N ALA A 98 5.04 7.93 -25.37
CA ALA A 98 5.51 6.61 -24.90
C ALA A 98 5.74 5.64 -26.06
N TRP A 99 4.97 5.75 -27.16
CA TRP A 99 5.17 4.95 -28.36
C TRP A 99 6.46 5.36 -29.10
N ASP A 100 6.72 6.65 -29.21
CA ASP A 100 7.95 7.17 -29.84
C ASP A 100 9.22 6.85 -29.03
N GLN A 101 9.04 6.58 -27.71
CA GLN A 101 10.11 6.29 -26.75
C GLN A 101 10.03 4.85 -26.20
N LEU A 102 9.71 3.87 -27.04
CA LEU A 102 9.69 2.46 -26.62
C LEU A 102 11.03 2.04 -26.02
N ARG A 103 10.98 1.48 -24.83
CA ARG A 103 12.18 0.95 -24.12
C ARG A 103 12.46 -0.47 -24.54
N GLU A 104 13.72 -0.90 -24.38
CA GLU A 104 14.06 -2.29 -24.61
C GLU A 104 13.50 -3.18 -23.50
N GLY A 105 12.95 -4.34 -23.87
CA GLY A 105 12.40 -5.29 -22.88
C GLY A 105 13.46 -5.77 -21.88
N ALA A 106 14.72 -5.84 -22.28
CA ALA A 106 15.82 -6.23 -21.40
C ALA A 106 16.05 -5.26 -20.23
N GLU A 107 15.72 -3.98 -20.37
CA GLU A 107 15.81 -2.98 -19.30
C GLU A 107 14.83 -3.28 -18.15
N MET A 108 13.76 -4.01 -18.43
CA MET A 108 12.73 -4.36 -17.45
C MET A 108 13.07 -5.61 -16.63
N LYS A 109 14.19 -6.27 -16.89
CA LYS A 109 14.55 -7.53 -16.23
C LYS A 109 14.53 -7.44 -14.71
N ASN A 110 15.18 -6.43 -14.13
CA ASN A 110 15.22 -6.27 -12.67
C ASN A 110 13.83 -6.02 -12.08
N LEU A 111 12.97 -5.29 -12.80
CA LEU A 111 11.58 -5.06 -12.39
C LEU A 111 10.78 -6.37 -12.44
N ALA A 112 10.96 -7.17 -13.49
CA ALA A 112 10.33 -8.48 -13.65
C ALA A 112 10.76 -9.45 -12.53
N ASP A 113 12.05 -9.54 -12.26
CA ASP A 113 12.61 -10.38 -11.20
C ASP A 113 12.06 -9.96 -9.82
N ALA A 114 12.01 -8.66 -9.54
CA ALA A 114 11.42 -8.15 -8.31
C ALA A 114 9.91 -8.46 -8.18
N ALA A 115 9.18 -8.39 -9.30
CA ALA A 115 7.75 -8.72 -9.33
C ALA A 115 7.53 -10.22 -9.11
N LYS A 116 8.34 -11.08 -9.72
CA LYS A 116 8.32 -12.54 -9.55
C LYS A 116 8.62 -12.93 -8.10
N CYS A 117 9.72 -12.42 -7.53
CA CYS A 117 10.08 -12.67 -6.13
C CYS A 117 8.97 -12.23 -5.16
N ARG A 118 8.32 -11.09 -5.43
CA ARG A 118 7.17 -10.65 -4.63
C ARG A 118 6.01 -11.63 -4.72
N SER A 119 5.62 -12.05 -5.91
CA SER A 119 4.52 -12.98 -6.15
C SER A 119 4.76 -14.31 -5.44
N GLU A 120 5.95 -14.88 -5.58
CA GLU A 120 6.36 -16.12 -4.93
C GLU A 120 6.38 -16.00 -3.40
N SER A 121 6.88 -14.88 -2.87
CA SER A 121 6.86 -14.60 -1.42
C SER A 121 5.45 -14.45 -0.89
N ASP A 122 4.57 -13.76 -1.61
CA ASP A 122 3.17 -13.59 -1.22
C ASP A 122 2.43 -14.93 -1.25
N TRP A 123 2.73 -15.80 -2.22
CA TRP A 123 2.21 -17.16 -2.29
C TRP A 123 2.71 -18.01 -1.10
N LEU A 124 4.03 -18.05 -0.84
CA LEU A 124 4.61 -18.84 0.25
C LEU A 124 4.04 -18.43 1.61
N VAL A 125 4.07 -17.15 1.93
CA VAL A 125 3.59 -16.65 3.21
C VAL A 125 2.07 -16.79 3.31
N GLY A 126 1.35 -16.34 2.30
CA GLY A 126 -0.12 -16.33 2.29
C GLY A 126 -0.70 -17.74 2.41
N LEU A 127 -0.20 -18.69 1.61
CA LEU A 127 -0.68 -20.07 1.62
C LEU A 127 -0.37 -20.75 2.96
N ASN A 128 0.88 -20.72 3.38
CA ASN A 128 1.32 -21.48 4.56
C ASN A 128 0.72 -20.90 5.85
N SER A 129 0.73 -19.57 6.02
CA SER A 129 0.17 -18.95 7.22
C SER A 129 -1.35 -19.07 7.29
N THR A 130 -2.07 -18.94 6.17
CA THR A 130 -3.52 -19.14 6.11
C THR A 130 -3.87 -20.58 6.52
N ARG A 131 -3.17 -21.58 5.96
CA ARG A 131 -3.41 -22.99 6.30
C ARG A 131 -3.06 -23.29 7.75
N ALA A 132 -1.91 -22.81 8.24
CA ALA A 132 -1.48 -23.04 9.62
C ALA A 132 -2.50 -22.47 10.62
N LEU A 133 -2.95 -21.22 10.43
CA LEU A 133 -3.96 -20.61 11.30
C LEU A 133 -5.33 -21.26 11.17
N THR A 134 -5.72 -21.66 9.97
CA THR A 134 -6.97 -22.40 9.76
C THR A 134 -6.94 -23.73 10.51
N CYS A 135 -5.87 -24.52 10.39
CA CYS A 135 -5.68 -25.75 11.16
C CYS A 135 -5.68 -25.50 12.68
N TYR A 136 -4.99 -24.47 13.11
CA TYR A 136 -4.93 -24.10 14.54
C TYR A 136 -6.30 -23.76 15.10
N ARG A 137 -7.09 -22.96 14.42
CA ARG A 137 -8.42 -22.55 14.86
C ARG A 137 -9.49 -23.65 14.73
N SER A 138 -9.27 -24.61 13.83
CA SER A 138 -10.20 -25.73 13.63
C SER A 138 -9.97 -26.89 14.59
N ARG A 139 -8.98 -26.82 15.51
CA ARG A 139 -8.65 -27.90 16.46
C ARG A 139 -9.78 -28.28 17.41
N HIS A 140 -10.66 -27.35 17.73
CA HIS A 140 -11.78 -27.55 18.66
C HIS A 140 -13.12 -27.73 17.95
N GLY A 141 -13.09 -28.08 16.66
CA GLY A 141 -14.28 -28.29 15.82
C GLY A 141 -14.59 -27.11 14.89
N GLY A 142 -15.33 -27.43 13.82
CA GLY A 142 -15.64 -26.50 12.74
C GLY A 142 -14.47 -26.34 11.76
N PHE A 143 -14.76 -25.72 10.61
CA PHE A 143 -13.75 -25.36 9.61
C PHE A 143 -13.91 -23.88 9.27
N ASN A 144 -13.01 -23.03 9.83
CA ASN A 144 -13.05 -21.59 9.62
C ASN A 144 -11.75 -21.14 8.97
N ILE A 145 -11.82 -20.80 7.69
CA ILE A 145 -10.66 -20.25 6.98
C ILE A 145 -10.24 -18.92 7.63
N THR A 146 -8.99 -18.88 8.10
CA THR A 146 -8.40 -17.69 8.67
C THR A 146 -7.33 -17.17 7.71
N ALA A 147 -7.75 -16.28 6.81
CA ALA A 147 -6.87 -15.71 5.81
C ALA A 147 -5.81 -14.81 6.45
N THR A 148 -4.56 -14.98 6.00
CA THR A 148 -3.43 -14.14 6.36
C THR A 148 -2.57 -13.83 5.15
N GLY A 149 -1.81 -12.74 5.21
CA GLY A 149 -0.93 -12.36 4.11
C GLY A 149 0.00 -11.23 4.51
N ARG A 150 1.05 -11.03 3.70
CA ARG A 150 2.10 -10.03 3.96
C ARG A 150 1.60 -8.58 3.95
N VAL A 151 0.52 -8.30 3.25
CA VAL A 151 -0.10 -6.96 3.19
C VAL A 151 -1.37 -6.93 4.05
N GLN A 152 -2.25 -7.87 3.85
CA GLN A 152 -3.56 -7.93 4.51
C GLN A 152 -3.46 -7.93 6.03
N THR A 153 -2.61 -8.77 6.61
CA THR A 153 -2.51 -8.91 8.06
C THR A 153 -1.90 -7.67 8.75
N PRO A 154 -0.79 -7.09 8.26
CA PRO A 154 -0.28 -5.83 8.82
C PRO A 154 -1.26 -4.67 8.67
N THR A 155 -1.98 -4.56 7.55
CA THR A 155 -3.00 -3.54 7.35
C THR A 155 -4.12 -3.68 8.39
N LEU A 156 -4.62 -4.90 8.60
CA LEU A 156 -5.63 -5.16 9.62
C LEU A 156 -5.10 -4.84 11.03
N ALA A 157 -3.85 -5.16 11.32
CA ALA A 157 -3.23 -4.85 12.60
C ALA A 157 -3.14 -3.33 12.87
N ILE A 158 -2.81 -2.54 11.84
CA ILE A 158 -2.79 -1.07 11.94
C ILE A 158 -4.20 -0.54 12.22
N LEU A 159 -5.21 -1.03 11.49
CA LEU A 159 -6.61 -0.63 11.71
C LEU A 159 -7.10 -1.02 13.11
N ALA A 160 -6.83 -2.26 13.55
CA ALA A 160 -7.22 -2.73 14.87
C ALA A 160 -6.53 -1.95 16.00
N LYS A 161 -5.25 -1.57 15.81
CA LYS A 161 -4.54 -0.71 16.75
C LYS A 161 -5.20 0.66 16.85
N ARG A 162 -5.52 1.25 15.70
CA ARG A 162 -6.18 2.56 15.65
C ARG A 162 -7.57 2.53 16.29
N GLU A 163 -8.32 1.48 16.04
CA GLU A 163 -9.63 1.28 16.65
C GLU A 163 -9.54 1.19 18.19
N LYS A 164 -8.55 0.46 18.72
CA LYS A 164 -8.31 0.40 20.16
C LYS A 164 -7.94 1.77 20.73
N GLU A 165 -7.10 2.55 20.04
CA GLU A 165 -6.78 3.91 20.46
C GLU A 165 -8.03 4.82 20.51
N ILE A 166 -8.94 4.65 19.53
CA ILE A 166 -10.22 5.40 19.52
C ILE A 166 -11.12 4.97 20.69
N GLN A 167 -11.25 3.68 20.94
CA GLN A 167 -12.08 3.15 22.03
C GLN A 167 -11.56 3.51 23.43
N SER A 168 -10.23 3.63 23.56
CA SER A 168 -9.59 4.03 24.82
C SER A 168 -9.31 5.52 24.92
N PHE A 169 -9.79 6.32 23.97
CA PHE A 169 -9.56 7.75 23.95
C PHE A 169 -10.36 8.45 25.06
N GLU A 170 -9.67 9.10 25.96
CA GLU A 170 -10.24 9.98 26.99
C GLU A 170 -10.09 11.44 26.54
N PRO A 171 -11.21 12.15 26.32
CA PRO A 171 -11.15 13.54 25.92
C PRO A 171 -10.65 14.41 27.07
N ALA A 172 -9.58 15.15 26.85
CA ALA A 172 -9.05 16.14 27.77
C ALA A 172 -9.39 17.55 27.26
N PRO A 173 -10.05 18.41 28.07
CA PRO A 173 -10.35 19.77 27.66
C PRO A 173 -9.09 20.62 27.61
N TYR A 174 -9.00 21.49 26.63
CA TYR A 174 -7.95 22.52 26.54
C TYR A 174 -8.58 23.86 26.19
N ALA A 175 -7.84 24.93 26.45
CA ALA A 175 -8.23 26.28 26.07
C ALA A 175 -7.28 26.84 25.01
N GLU A 176 -7.80 27.70 24.16
CA GLU A 176 -7.04 28.59 23.30
C GLU A 176 -7.41 30.02 23.63
N VAL A 177 -6.42 30.92 23.72
CA VAL A 177 -6.66 32.33 23.96
C VAL A 177 -6.52 33.10 22.66
N HIS A 178 -7.59 33.76 22.27
CA HIS A 178 -7.65 34.62 21.09
C HIS A 178 -7.84 36.07 21.50
N ALA A 179 -7.27 37.00 20.75
CA ALA A 179 -7.45 38.44 20.95
C ALA A 179 -7.76 39.14 19.63
N ASP A 180 -8.73 40.05 19.66
CA ASP A 180 -9.04 40.93 18.54
C ASP A 180 -8.30 42.26 18.74
N PHE A 181 -7.31 42.50 17.91
CA PHE A 181 -6.48 43.71 17.95
C PHE A 181 -7.06 44.78 17.04
N LYS A 182 -7.17 46.03 17.60
CA LYS A 182 -7.58 47.20 16.83
C LYS A 182 -6.34 48.04 16.50
N VAL A 183 -6.19 48.35 15.23
CA VAL A 183 -5.09 49.20 14.71
C VAL A 183 -5.66 50.30 13.82
N SER A 184 -4.88 51.28 13.45
CA SER A 184 -5.32 52.42 12.61
C SER A 184 -5.89 51.98 11.26
N ALA A 185 -5.40 50.86 10.71
CA ALA A 185 -5.84 50.30 9.43
C ALA A 185 -7.03 49.32 9.53
N GLY A 186 -7.56 49.05 10.74
CA GLY A 186 -8.65 48.08 10.92
C GLY A 186 -8.52 47.21 12.16
N SER A 187 -8.96 45.96 12.07
CA SER A 187 -8.81 44.99 13.16
C SER A 187 -8.34 43.64 12.62
N TYR A 188 -7.64 42.88 13.43
CA TYR A 188 -7.25 41.52 13.11
C TYR A 188 -7.35 40.62 14.36
N ARG A 189 -7.54 39.33 14.15
CA ARG A 189 -7.59 38.33 15.21
C ARG A 189 -6.26 37.62 15.33
N GLY A 190 -5.70 37.61 16.53
CA GLY A 190 -4.51 36.85 16.88
C GLY A 190 -4.81 35.69 17.81
N ARG A 191 -3.89 34.76 17.92
CA ARG A 191 -3.94 33.62 18.83
C ARG A 191 -2.67 33.57 19.66
N TRP A 192 -2.82 33.34 20.95
CA TRP A 192 -1.68 33.13 21.84
C TRP A 192 -0.93 31.85 21.49
N ILE A 193 0.39 31.90 21.55
CA ILE A 193 1.27 30.77 21.29
C ILE A 193 2.35 30.76 22.38
N ASP A 194 2.60 29.59 22.94
CA ASP A 194 3.73 29.40 23.85
C ASP A 194 5.03 29.28 23.05
N LEU A 195 5.84 30.33 23.08
CA LEU A 195 7.12 30.37 22.35
C LEU A 195 8.18 29.42 22.91
N ALA A 196 8.01 28.95 24.15
CA ALA A 196 8.88 27.97 24.77
C ALA A 196 8.44 26.51 24.51
N TRP A 197 7.29 26.33 23.86
CA TRP A 197 6.77 24.99 23.58
C TRP A 197 7.73 24.15 22.73
N LYS A 198 7.89 22.90 23.14
CA LYS A 198 8.62 21.88 22.37
C LYS A 198 7.70 20.72 22.10
N LYS A 199 7.82 20.12 20.93
CA LYS A 199 7.04 18.94 20.55
C LYS A 199 7.32 17.81 21.54
N ASP A 200 6.25 17.32 22.21
CA ASP A 200 6.29 16.16 23.08
C ASP A 200 6.02 14.91 22.22
N PRO A 201 6.98 13.97 22.11
CA PRO A 201 6.79 12.73 21.37
C PRO A 201 5.71 11.82 21.98
N GLU A 202 5.48 11.91 23.30
CA GLU A 202 4.51 11.08 24.02
C GLU A 202 3.09 11.66 23.98
N ASN A 203 2.96 12.96 23.72
CA ASN A 203 1.66 13.63 23.62
C ASN A 203 1.41 14.18 22.23
N ALA A 204 0.78 13.36 21.38
CA ALA A 204 0.41 13.74 20.00
C ALA A 204 -0.56 14.94 19.92
N HIS A 205 -1.23 15.28 21.01
CA HIS A 205 -2.21 16.36 21.09
C HIS A 205 -1.60 17.68 21.61
N SER A 206 -0.36 17.66 22.09
CA SER A 206 0.36 18.84 22.52
C SER A 206 0.63 19.78 21.33
N ARG A 207 0.25 21.04 21.49
CA ARG A 207 0.43 22.13 20.51
C ARG A 207 0.81 23.40 21.24
N ALA A 208 1.56 24.26 20.57
CA ALA A 208 1.99 25.53 21.16
C ALA A 208 0.84 26.48 21.54
N GLU A 209 -0.29 26.36 20.86
CA GLU A 209 -1.50 27.14 21.10
C GLU A 209 -2.46 26.55 22.15
N ARG A 210 -2.24 25.32 22.61
CA ARG A 210 -3.15 24.62 23.53
C ARG A 210 -2.69 24.75 24.96
N ILE A 211 -3.58 25.24 25.79
CA ILE A 211 -3.37 25.43 27.23
C ILE A 211 -4.24 24.41 27.96
N TRP A 212 -3.62 23.43 28.60
CA TRP A 212 -4.34 22.38 29.33
C TRP A 212 -4.79 22.83 30.72
N ASP A 213 -4.14 23.86 31.26
CA ASP A 213 -4.48 24.47 32.54
C ASP A 213 -5.44 25.65 32.32
N LYS A 214 -6.65 25.52 32.79
CA LYS A 214 -7.72 26.52 32.68
C LYS A 214 -7.38 27.82 33.41
N GLU A 215 -6.74 27.72 34.57
CA GLU A 215 -6.34 28.91 35.36
C GLU A 215 -5.24 29.71 34.64
N LYS A 216 -4.28 29.01 34.03
CA LYS A 216 -3.24 29.62 33.17
C LYS A 216 -3.89 30.33 31.98
N ALA A 217 -4.84 29.72 31.30
CA ALA A 217 -5.55 30.33 30.17
C ALA A 217 -6.27 31.61 30.59
N GLU A 218 -6.98 31.57 31.70
CA GLU A 218 -7.71 32.72 32.24
C GLU A 218 -6.74 33.83 32.68
N SER A 219 -5.63 33.50 33.31
CA SER A 219 -4.61 34.48 33.70
C SER A 219 -4.02 35.23 32.51
N ILE A 220 -3.79 34.51 31.39
CA ILE A 220 -3.32 35.11 30.14
C ILE A 220 -4.38 36.08 29.59
N ARG A 221 -5.64 35.64 29.54
CA ARG A 221 -6.76 36.44 29.08
C ARG A 221 -6.86 37.74 29.85
N VAL A 222 -6.92 37.67 31.17
CA VAL A 222 -7.05 38.85 32.06
C VAL A 222 -5.84 39.79 31.92
N ARG A 223 -4.63 39.26 31.80
CA ARG A 223 -3.43 40.06 31.65
C ARG A 223 -3.39 40.82 30.32
N CYS A 224 -3.98 40.29 29.25
CA CYS A 224 -3.96 40.88 27.91
C CYS A 224 -5.18 41.75 27.61
N ASP A 225 -6.29 41.56 28.31
CA ASP A 225 -7.56 42.26 28.08
C ASP A 225 -7.41 43.78 28.30
N GLY A 226 -7.86 44.56 27.32
CA GLY A 226 -7.80 46.02 27.34
C GLY A 226 -6.39 46.65 27.34
N LYS A 227 -5.35 45.85 27.02
CA LYS A 227 -3.95 46.34 26.98
C LYS A 227 -3.52 46.59 25.55
N THR A 228 -2.50 47.44 25.43
CA THR A 228 -1.83 47.73 24.15
C THR A 228 -0.69 46.75 23.94
N GLY A 229 -0.68 46.10 22.79
CA GLY A 229 0.42 45.23 22.35
C GLY A 229 1.37 45.94 21.39
N THR A 230 2.61 45.51 21.39
CA THR A 230 3.64 45.98 20.43
C THR A 230 4.07 44.82 19.55
N VAL A 231 4.15 45.06 18.24
CA VAL A 231 4.69 44.06 17.29
C VAL A 231 6.19 43.96 17.52
N SER A 232 6.67 42.78 17.90
CA SER A 232 8.09 42.53 18.14
C SER A 232 8.81 41.92 16.93
N GLU A 233 8.09 41.16 16.11
CA GLU A 233 8.66 40.48 14.94
C GLU A 233 7.59 40.31 13.85
N GLU A 234 7.97 40.53 12.60
CA GLU A 234 7.16 40.24 11.41
C GLU A 234 7.90 39.24 10.56
N LYS A 235 7.25 38.08 10.28
CA LYS A 235 7.75 37.08 9.32
C LYS A 235 6.96 37.20 8.04
N LYS A 236 7.64 37.51 6.94
CA LYS A 236 7.08 37.49 5.59
C LYS A 236 7.04 36.07 5.03
#